data_38e790746fdafd8c71484e00c7ec56ea
#
_entry.id   38e790746fdafd8c71484e00c7ec56ea
#
_cell.length_a   1.000
_cell.length_b   1.000
_cell.length_c   1.000
_cell.angle_alpha   90.00
_cell.angle_beta   90.00
_cell.angle_gamma   90.00
#
_symmetry.space_group_name_H-M   'P 1'
#
loop_
_entity.id
_entity.type
_entity.pdbx_description
1 polymer ?
#
loop_
_entity_poly.entity_id
_entity_poly.type
_entity_poly.pdbx_seq_one_letter_code
_entity_poly.pdbx_strand_id
1 'polypeptide(L)'
;MRKSFRQFLRSAATVALASAALNLAHAADPYAANNGFYPFDANNVLLWNGPFRTSNYDYPGSAPPSAWLAQAPRVPLSVATAPAYVAGLKKFVEPAMREMIEKPSGWNSRKVGWYEMPWQGEGGDTKSGREAILGAFSGQVLPPNAFKGVNFPLQNHTVIYYDALAATMLKKIWANPFNPNRTIASFPEGAMVVKAAAVTATPEEWAVVAGSTVWNVWRPTIAELAKKDNPKPQASLLTLRVMQFDIIVKDSVASPQTGWVFTTFVYKADAPGAGTWDKLVPLGAQWGNDPELARHASSRNLGAEPHADFPLKESWINRTGAPPFAQEQLGWGGRLSGPIDVGKRHGVIYTDGVVRTGEQRASSCLSCHGSAQYPFVANLYPSPNRSFPADGSPFLLYPPGSAEWAKWFQNRSGKVPQNKNAGAVALDYDMLLMFALGAFDAAAGNDRYLQKDRVRAH
;
A
#
# COMPACT_ATOMS: atom_id res chain seq x y z
N MET A 1 -61.85 -20.45 23.65
CA MET A 1 -60.70 -21.24 23.14
C MET A 1 -60.19 -20.85 21.72
N ARG A 2 -61.00 -20.36 20.76
CA ARG A 2 -60.48 -20.03 19.41
C ARG A 2 -59.68 -18.72 19.27
N LYS A 3 -59.82 -17.76 20.20
CA LYS A 3 -59.08 -16.47 20.14
C LYS A 3 -57.64 -16.58 20.69
N SER A 4 -57.37 -17.46 21.65
CA SER A 4 -56.06 -17.65 22.25
C SER A 4 -55.10 -18.40 21.31
N PHE A 5 -55.60 -19.31 20.49
CA PHE A 5 -54.81 -20.09 19.57
C PHE A 5 -54.28 -19.24 18.36
N ARG A 6 -55.08 -18.24 17.90
CA ARG A 6 -54.63 -17.35 16.84
C ARG A 6 -53.57 -16.34 17.28
N GLN A 7 -53.56 -15.95 18.56
CA GLN A 7 -52.50 -15.06 19.09
C GLN A 7 -51.18 -15.84 19.26
N PHE A 8 -51.25 -17.08 19.69
CA PHE A 8 -50.07 -17.94 19.84
C PHE A 8 -49.41 -18.25 18.51
N LEU A 9 -50.19 -18.50 17.44
CA LEU A 9 -49.66 -18.71 16.09
C LEU A 9 -49.07 -17.45 15.48
N ARG A 10 -49.59 -16.25 15.78
CA ARG A 10 -49.01 -14.99 15.30
C ARG A 10 -47.70 -14.68 16.00
N SER A 11 -47.58 -14.94 17.31
CA SER A 11 -46.32 -14.71 18.04
C SER A 11 -45.25 -15.71 17.63
N ALA A 12 -45.62 -17.00 17.41
CA ALA A 12 -44.67 -18.01 16.93
C ALA A 12 -44.18 -17.72 15.49
N ALA A 13 -45.05 -17.23 14.60
CA ALA A 13 -44.67 -16.85 13.27
C ALA A 13 -43.75 -15.60 13.22
N THR A 14 -43.98 -14.63 14.12
CA THR A 14 -43.17 -13.42 14.21
C THR A 14 -41.77 -13.74 14.76
N VAL A 15 -41.67 -14.63 15.75
CA VAL A 15 -40.39 -15.08 16.30
C VAL A 15 -39.62 -15.94 15.30
N ALA A 16 -40.31 -16.82 14.56
CA ALA A 16 -39.68 -17.64 13.52
C ALA A 16 -39.18 -16.78 12.33
N LEU A 17 -39.93 -15.75 11.94
CA LEU A 17 -39.50 -14.81 10.89
C LEU A 17 -38.32 -13.91 11.35
N ALA A 18 -38.31 -13.48 12.61
CA ALA A 18 -37.22 -12.72 13.18
C ALA A 18 -35.94 -13.57 13.30
N SER A 19 -36.07 -14.83 13.72
CA SER A 19 -34.95 -15.77 13.80
C SER A 19 -34.45 -16.18 12.41
N ALA A 20 -35.34 -16.33 11.44
CA ALA A 20 -34.94 -16.59 10.04
C ALA A 20 -34.27 -15.36 9.39
N ALA A 21 -34.73 -14.14 9.68
CA ALA A 21 -34.11 -12.92 9.21
C ALA A 21 -32.73 -12.69 9.84
N LEU A 22 -32.54 -13.01 11.12
CA LEU A 22 -31.25 -12.99 11.80
C LEU A 22 -30.28 -14.04 11.24
N ASN A 23 -30.76 -15.24 10.96
CA ASN A 23 -29.96 -16.30 10.35
C ASN A 23 -29.64 -16.01 8.88
N LEU A 24 -30.53 -15.38 8.13
CA LEU A 24 -30.30 -14.95 6.76
C LEU A 24 -29.29 -13.79 6.71
N ALA A 25 -29.32 -12.87 7.69
CA ALA A 25 -28.32 -11.81 7.77
C ALA A 25 -26.92 -12.36 8.11
N HIS A 26 -26.81 -13.41 8.94
CA HIS A 26 -25.54 -14.09 9.25
C HIS A 26 -25.08 -15.04 8.11
N ALA A 27 -26.02 -15.65 7.40
CA ALA A 27 -25.70 -16.48 6.22
C ALA A 27 -25.35 -15.66 4.97
N ALA A 28 -25.67 -14.37 4.98
CA ALA A 28 -25.48 -13.47 3.83
C ALA A 28 -24.15 -12.72 3.86
N ASP A 29 -23.31 -12.85 4.89
CA ASP A 29 -21.96 -12.31 4.88
C ASP A 29 -20.94 -13.40 4.49
N PRO A 30 -20.67 -13.62 3.19
CA PRO A 30 -19.68 -14.59 2.74
C PRO A 30 -18.27 -14.19 3.19
N TYR A 31 -18.11 -13.00 3.74
CA TYR A 31 -16.85 -12.40 4.14
C TYR A 31 -16.65 -12.31 5.64
N ALA A 32 -17.64 -12.79 6.43
CA ALA A 32 -17.54 -12.80 7.89
C ALA A 32 -16.37 -13.65 8.39
N ALA A 33 -15.99 -14.70 7.63
CA ALA A 33 -14.83 -15.51 7.92
C ALA A 33 -13.57 -14.88 7.27
N ASN A 34 -12.54 -14.68 8.05
CA ASN A 34 -11.26 -14.13 7.62
C ASN A 34 -10.29 -15.18 7.09
N ASN A 35 -10.76 -16.19 6.38
CA ASN A 35 -10.00 -17.30 5.84
C ASN A 35 -9.21 -18.12 6.88
N GLY A 36 -9.55 -17.99 8.17
CA GLY A 36 -8.97 -18.77 9.25
C GLY A 36 -7.58 -18.36 9.70
N PHE A 37 -7.16 -17.13 9.39
CA PHE A 37 -5.90 -16.56 9.86
C PHE A 37 -6.00 -15.84 11.21
N TYR A 38 -7.18 -15.68 11.78
CA TYR A 38 -7.31 -15.14 13.12
C TYR A 38 -6.68 -16.09 14.15
N PRO A 39 -5.97 -15.55 15.13
CA PRO A 39 -5.27 -16.33 16.14
C PRO A 39 -6.23 -16.84 17.20
N PHE A 40 -7.19 -17.67 16.80
CA PHE A 40 -8.08 -18.37 17.72
C PHE A 40 -7.60 -19.81 17.92
N ASP A 41 -7.70 -20.31 19.14
CA ASP A 41 -7.50 -21.72 19.43
C ASP A 41 -8.73 -22.56 19.02
N ALA A 42 -8.64 -23.89 19.27
CA ALA A 42 -9.71 -24.83 18.97
C ALA A 42 -11.03 -24.54 19.75
N ASN A 43 -10.96 -23.78 20.84
CA ASN A 43 -12.10 -23.39 21.68
C ASN A 43 -12.61 -21.98 21.34
N ASN A 44 -12.14 -21.39 20.23
CA ASN A 44 -12.47 -20.04 19.77
C ASN A 44 -12.00 -18.93 20.74
N VAL A 45 -10.92 -19.18 21.48
CA VAL A 45 -10.27 -18.20 22.35
C VAL A 45 -9.23 -17.43 21.53
N LEU A 46 -9.30 -16.10 21.59
CA LEU A 46 -8.38 -15.22 20.89
C LEU A 46 -6.97 -15.33 21.49
N LEU A 47 -6.03 -15.88 20.72
CA LEU A 47 -4.63 -16.05 21.13
C LEU A 47 -3.80 -14.75 21.03
N TRP A 48 -4.24 -13.81 20.18
CA TRP A 48 -3.55 -12.55 19.96
C TRP A 48 -4.55 -11.40 19.76
N ASN A 49 -4.38 -10.34 20.52
CA ASN A 49 -5.15 -9.10 20.40
C ASN A 49 -4.18 -7.92 20.24
N GLY A 50 -3.51 -7.88 19.09
CA GLY A 50 -2.54 -6.83 18.77
C GLY A 50 -3.16 -5.45 18.59
N PRO A 51 -2.33 -4.41 18.49
CA PRO A 51 -2.77 -3.01 18.42
C PRO A 51 -3.42 -2.65 17.08
N PHE A 52 -3.07 -3.34 16.00
CA PHE A 52 -3.55 -3.03 14.66
C PHE A 52 -4.80 -3.84 14.36
N ARG A 53 -5.92 -3.17 14.13
CA ARG A 53 -7.24 -3.77 13.98
C ARG A 53 -7.71 -3.72 12.53
N THR A 54 -8.62 -4.62 12.17
CA THR A 54 -9.29 -4.63 10.87
C THR A 54 -10.35 -3.54 10.79
N SER A 55 -10.70 -3.13 9.55
CA SER A 55 -11.77 -2.17 9.30
C SER A 55 -13.15 -2.76 9.61
N ASN A 56 -14.03 -1.94 10.18
CA ASN A 56 -15.43 -2.25 10.44
C ASN A 56 -16.40 -1.38 9.61
N TYR A 57 -15.90 -0.68 8.59
CA TYR A 57 -16.67 0.20 7.69
C TYR A 57 -17.32 1.43 8.34
N ASP A 58 -16.96 1.79 9.57
CA ASP A 58 -17.50 2.92 10.32
C ASP A 58 -16.86 4.28 9.94
N TYR A 59 -16.75 4.53 8.66
CA TYR A 59 -16.16 5.76 8.12
C TYR A 59 -17.04 6.99 8.36
N PRO A 60 -16.44 8.19 8.55
CA PRO A 60 -17.18 9.43 8.71
C PRO A 60 -17.95 9.79 7.45
N GLY A 61 -19.19 10.26 7.61
CA GLY A 61 -20.00 10.79 6.48
C GLY A 61 -19.52 12.16 6.00
N SER A 62 -18.88 12.92 6.87
CA SER A 62 -18.29 14.24 6.60
C SER A 62 -17.04 14.43 7.46
N ALA A 63 -16.15 15.29 7.02
CA ALA A 63 -14.99 15.70 7.77
C ALA A 63 -14.84 17.23 7.71
N PRO A 64 -14.23 17.85 8.71
CA PRO A 64 -13.91 19.28 8.65
C PRO A 64 -12.93 19.54 7.50
N PRO A 65 -12.80 20.81 7.07
CA PRO A 65 -11.75 21.20 6.14
C PRO A 65 -10.36 20.74 6.62
N SER A 66 -9.47 20.48 5.67
CA SER A 66 -8.13 20.01 5.99
C SER A 66 -7.38 20.99 6.90
N ALA A 67 -7.06 20.55 8.09
CA ALA A 67 -6.21 21.31 9.03
C ALA A 67 -4.77 21.45 8.51
N TRP A 68 -4.31 20.50 7.68
CA TRP A 68 -3.01 20.62 7.01
C TRP A 68 -3.00 21.77 6.01
N LEU A 69 -3.97 21.83 5.09
CA LEU A 69 -4.00 22.87 4.06
C LEU A 69 -4.21 24.28 4.64
N ALA A 70 -4.77 24.38 5.84
CA ALA A 70 -4.88 25.67 6.55
C ALA A 70 -3.51 26.25 6.98
N GLN A 71 -2.47 25.41 7.08
CA GLN A 71 -1.13 25.80 7.49
C GLN A 71 -0.04 25.53 6.46
N ALA A 72 -0.33 24.72 5.44
CA ALA A 72 0.61 24.38 4.38
C ALA A 72 1.01 25.61 3.55
N PRO A 73 2.24 25.68 3.06
CA PRO A 73 2.61 26.66 2.04
C PRO A 73 1.72 26.48 0.79
N ARG A 74 1.00 27.53 0.41
CA ARG A 74 0.07 27.47 -0.74
C ARG A 74 0.77 27.93 -2.02
N VAL A 75 1.90 27.26 -2.33
CA VAL A 75 2.70 27.48 -3.55
C VAL A 75 3.12 26.14 -4.16
N PRO A 76 3.35 26.07 -5.48
CA PRO A 76 3.91 24.87 -6.10
C PRO A 76 5.24 24.48 -5.45
N LEU A 77 5.43 23.17 -5.24
CA LEU A 77 6.70 22.67 -4.70
C LEU A 77 7.84 22.84 -5.70
N SER A 78 9.00 23.02 -5.12
CA SER A 78 10.29 23.00 -5.81
C SER A 78 11.28 22.19 -4.97
N VAL A 79 12.39 21.81 -5.56
CA VAL A 79 13.48 21.13 -4.84
C VAL A 79 13.96 21.94 -3.63
N ALA A 80 13.93 23.26 -3.72
CA ALA A 80 14.34 24.16 -2.65
C ALA A 80 13.32 24.24 -1.50
N THR A 81 12.01 24.16 -1.78
CA THR A 81 10.95 24.30 -0.78
C THR A 81 10.47 22.97 -0.19
N ALA A 82 10.73 21.85 -0.88
CA ALA A 82 10.32 20.52 -0.45
C ALA A 82 10.83 20.13 0.96
N PRO A 83 12.07 20.42 1.39
CA PRO A 83 12.53 20.09 2.75
C PRO A 83 11.64 20.67 3.85
N ALA A 84 11.26 21.94 3.73
CA ALA A 84 10.41 22.60 4.72
C ALA A 84 8.97 22.02 4.70
N TYR A 85 8.43 21.73 3.52
CA TYR A 85 7.14 21.11 3.36
C TYR A 85 7.09 19.72 4.02
N VAL A 86 8.10 18.88 3.77
CA VAL A 86 8.25 17.54 4.35
C VAL A 86 8.37 17.59 5.88
N ALA A 87 9.17 18.52 6.41
CA ALA A 87 9.28 18.73 7.85
C ALA A 87 7.95 19.16 8.47
N GLY A 88 7.21 20.04 7.79
CA GLY A 88 5.86 20.45 8.21
C GLY A 88 4.88 19.28 8.24
N LEU A 89 4.86 18.42 7.22
CA LEU A 89 4.03 17.22 7.19
C LEU A 89 4.34 16.29 8.37
N LYS A 90 5.62 16.00 8.61
CA LYS A 90 6.04 15.14 9.72
C LYS A 90 5.56 15.68 11.06
N LYS A 91 5.74 16.99 11.30
CA LYS A 91 5.28 17.66 12.50
C LYS A 91 3.75 17.62 12.64
N PHE A 92 3.03 17.77 11.54
CA PHE A 92 1.56 17.76 11.53
C PHE A 92 0.97 16.42 11.99
N VAL A 93 1.51 15.30 11.49
CA VAL A 93 1.00 13.96 11.84
C VAL A 93 1.59 13.40 13.13
N GLU A 94 2.64 14.03 13.67
CA GLU A 94 3.40 13.54 14.83
C GLU A 94 2.55 13.12 16.03
N PRO A 95 1.53 13.91 16.50
CA PRO A 95 0.81 13.57 17.71
C PRO A 95 0.18 12.16 17.67
N ALA A 96 -0.38 11.78 16.53
CA ALA A 96 -0.97 10.46 16.35
C ALA A 96 0.07 9.40 15.95
N MET A 97 0.94 9.72 14.99
CA MET A 97 1.83 8.75 14.38
C MET A 97 3.00 8.35 15.28
N ARG A 98 3.46 9.24 16.14
CA ARG A 98 4.43 8.91 17.19
C ARG A 98 3.86 7.85 18.14
N GLU A 99 2.61 8.00 18.57
CA GLU A 99 1.95 6.99 19.40
C GLU A 99 1.83 5.66 18.70
N MET A 100 1.36 5.65 17.46
CA MET A 100 1.24 4.45 16.63
C MET A 100 2.57 3.70 16.51
N ILE A 101 3.65 4.42 16.26
CA ILE A 101 4.97 3.82 16.02
C ILE A 101 5.61 3.36 17.33
N GLU A 102 5.63 4.21 18.35
CA GLU A 102 6.43 3.99 19.56
C GLU A 102 5.66 3.26 20.69
N LYS A 103 4.32 3.37 20.68
CA LYS A 103 3.43 2.81 21.70
C LYS A 103 2.26 2.04 21.10
N PRO A 104 2.51 1.08 20.22
CA PRO A 104 1.48 0.43 19.43
C PRO A 104 0.42 -0.30 20.29
N SER A 105 0.75 -0.74 21.51
CA SER A 105 -0.20 -1.38 22.42
C SER A 105 -1.34 -0.46 22.88
N GLY A 106 -1.11 0.85 22.91
CA GLY A 106 -2.12 1.87 23.23
C GLY A 106 -2.83 2.45 22.01
N TRP A 107 -2.37 2.11 20.81
CA TRP A 107 -2.89 2.69 19.59
C TRP A 107 -4.36 2.38 19.33
N ASN A 108 -5.12 3.42 19.08
CA ASN A 108 -6.51 3.32 18.65
C ASN A 108 -6.77 4.39 17.57
N SER A 109 -6.71 3.98 16.32
CA SER A 109 -6.81 4.86 15.16
C SER A 109 -8.08 5.72 15.19
N ARG A 110 -9.23 5.14 15.59
CA ARG A 110 -10.52 5.82 15.62
C ARG A 110 -10.57 6.98 16.61
N LYS A 111 -9.89 6.85 17.76
CA LYS A 111 -9.83 7.93 18.76
C LYS A 111 -9.13 9.16 18.25
N VAL A 112 -8.22 9.01 17.31
CA VAL A 112 -7.40 10.09 16.75
C VAL A 112 -7.77 10.42 15.30
N GLY A 113 -8.90 9.90 14.81
CA GLY A 113 -9.45 10.24 13.50
C GLY A 113 -8.72 9.63 12.31
N TRP A 114 -8.14 8.44 12.49
CA TRP A 114 -7.52 7.67 11.42
C TRP A 114 -8.28 6.37 11.15
N TYR A 115 -8.27 5.90 9.91
CA TYR A 115 -9.16 4.84 9.43
C TYR A 115 -8.42 3.86 8.54
N GLU A 116 -8.76 2.58 8.65
CA GLU A 116 -8.19 1.49 7.86
C GLU A 116 -9.00 1.25 6.57
N MET A 117 -8.34 0.80 5.51
CA MET A 117 -8.98 0.23 4.33
C MET A 117 -9.42 -1.20 4.62
N PRO A 118 -10.60 -1.66 4.22
CA PRO A 118 -10.96 -3.07 4.26
C PRO A 118 -10.26 -3.83 3.13
N TRP A 119 -10.26 -5.16 3.21
CA TRP A 119 -9.73 -6.01 2.15
C TRP A 119 -8.24 -5.79 1.84
N GLN A 120 -7.44 -5.47 2.85
CA GLN A 120 -6.00 -5.28 2.74
C GLN A 120 -5.23 -6.62 2.62
N GLY A 121 -5.85 -7.67 2.11
CA GLY A 121 -5.16 -8.92 1.80
C GLY A 121 -4.16 -8.73 0.66
N GLU A 122 -3.22 -9.65 0.52
CA GLU A 122 -2.23 -9.62 -0.55
C GLU A 122 -2.91 -9.83 -1.89
N GLY A 123 -3.06 -8.78 -2.67
CA GLY A 123 -3.34 -8.76 -4.11
C GLY A 123 -4.24 -9.84 -4.68
N GLY A 124 -5.33 -10.21 -4.00
CA GLY A 124 -6.19 -11.32 -4.41
C GLY A 124 -5.69 -12.70 -3.96
N ASP A 125 -4.65 -12.78 -3.13
CA ASP A 125 -4.25 -14.02 -2.50
C ASP A 125 -5.27 -14.44 -1.45
N THR A 126 -6.09 -15.41 -1.80
CA THR A 126 -7.07 -16.02 -0.89
C THR A 126 -6.44 -16.64 0.35
N LYS A 127 -5.12 -16.88 0.35
CA LYS A 127 -4.37 -17.38 1.51
C LYS A 127 -4.19 -16.33 2.59
N SER A 128 -4.20 -15.05 2.25
CA SER A 128 -4.01 -13.95 3.20
C SER A 128 -5.27 -13.52 3.94
N GLY A 129 -6.43 -13.99 3.50
CA GLY A 129 -7.71 -13.62 4.08
C GLY A 129 -8.29 -12.31 3.53
N ARG A 130 -9.52 -11.99 3.98
CA ARG A 130 -10.28 -10.81 3.55
C ARG A 130 -9.56 -9.50 3.86
N GLU A 131 -8.98 -9.43 5.04
CA GLU A 131 -8.32 -8.22 5.53
C GLU A 131 -6.94 -8.56 6.06
N ALA A 132 -6.10 -7.57 6.17
CA ALA A 132 -4.84 -7.69 6.88
C ALA A 132 -5.13 -8.16 8.31
N ILE A 133 -4.48 -9.21 8.75
CA ILE A 133 -4.68 -9.72 10.10
C ILE A 133 -4.25 -8.63 11.08
N LEU A 134 -5.19 -8.24 11.96
CA LEU A 134 -5.01 -7.17 12.92
C LEU A 134 -4.55 -5.84 12.28
N GLY A 135 -4.99 -5.57 11.04
CA GLY A 135 -4.69 -4.34 10.33
C GLY A 135 -3.28 -4.24 9.74
N ALA A 136 -2.44 -5.26 9.88
CA ALA A 136 -1.13 -5.30 9.25
C ALA A 136 -1.18 -6.02 7.90
N PHE A 137 -0.92 -5.29 6.83
CA PHE A 137 -0.82 -5.82 5.49
C PHE A 137 0.55 -6.47 5.28
N SER A 138 0.60 -7.67 4.72
CA SER A 138 1.87 -8.27 4.29
C SER A 138 2.25 -7.70 2.95
N GLY A 139 3.33 -6.93 2.94
CA GLY A 139 3.95 -6.49 1.71
C GLY A 139 4.74 -7.63 1.04
N GLN A 140 5.48 -7.26 0.01
CA GLN A 140 6.30 -8.22 -0.71
C GLN A 140 7.45 -8.75 0.15
N VAL A 141 7.91 -9.95 -0.18
CA VAL A 141 9.17 -10.48 0.33
C VAL A 141 10.32 -9.85 -0.46
N LEU A 142 11.23 -9.22 0.26
CA LEU A 142 12.45 -8.68 -0.30
C LEU A 142 13.46 -9.83 -0.46
N PRO A 143 14.05 -10.03 -1.65
CA PRO A 143 14.96 -11.15 -1.88
C PRO A 143 16.28 -10.98 -1.10
N PRO A 144 17.05 -12.08 -0.90
CA PRO A 144 18.40 -11.97 -0.40
C PRO A 144 19.22 -10.96 -1.21
N ASN A 145 20.07 -10.20 -0.53
CA ASN A 145 20.91 -9.15 -1.11
C ASN A 145 20.14 -7.92 -1.66
N ALA A 146 18.86 -7.78 -1.37
CA ALA A 146 18.14 -6.52 -1.66
C ALA A 146 18.77 -5.33 -0.93
N PHE A 147 19.36 -5.58 0.21
CA PHE A 147 20.20 -4.61 0.94
C PHE A 147 21.60 -5.15 1.13
N LYS A 148 22.59 -4.27 1.10
CA LYS A 148 23.98 -4.63 1.34
C LYS A 148 24.14 -5.28 2.72
N GLY A 149 24.69 -6.47 2.74
CA GLY A 149 24.93 -7.24 3.97
C GLY A 149 23.72 -8.06 4.47
N VAL A 150 22.60 -8.06 3.75
CA VAL A 150 21.42 -8.88 4.06
C VAL A 150 21.34 -10.02 3.04
N ASN A 151 21.83 -11.20 3.41
CA ASN A 151 21.92 -12.38 2.54
C ASN A 151 20.74 -13.37 2.69
N PHE A 152 19.66 -12.93 3.32
CA PHE A 152 18.44 -13.70 3.56
C PHE A 152 17.21 -12.89 3.11
N PRO A 153 16.06 -13.52 2.88
CA PRO A 153 14.84 -12.82 2.52
C PRO A 153 14.24 -12.06 3.71
N LEU A 154 13.81 -10.83 3.51
CA LEU A 154 13.08 -10.04 4.49
C LEU A 154 11.59 -10.03 4.16
N GLN A 155 10.75 -10.27 5.15
CA GLN A 155 9.32 -10.06 5.04
C GLN A 155 8.98 -8.65 5.50
N ASN A 156 8.22 -7.94 4.67
CA ASN A 156 7.74 -6.59 4.94
C ASN A 156 6.28 -6.65 5.39
N HIS A 157 5.97 -5.92 6.45
CA HIS A 157 4.60 -5.74 6.95
C HIS A 157 4.32 -4.26 7.16
N THR A 158 3.15 -3.82 6.72
CA THR A 158 2.77 -2.41 6.77
C THR A 158 1.43 -2.20 7.43
N VAL A 159 1.29 -1.06 8.08
CA VAL A 159 -0.01 -0.52 8.49
C VAL A 159 -0.26 0.77 7.72
N ILE A 160 -1.47 0.94 7.23
CA ILE A 160 -1.86 2.06 6.38
C ILE A 160 -3.14 2.67 6.95
N TYR A 161 -3.13 3.98 7.15
CA TYR A 161 -4.26 4.71 7.68
C TYR A 161 -4.58 5.92 6.83
N TYR A 162 -5.87 6.20 6.75
CA TYR A 162 -6.48 7.34 6.08
C TYR A 162 -6.95 8.34 7.13
N ASP A 163 -6.68 9.61 6.97
CA ASP A 163 -7.26 10.63 7.85
C ASP A 163 -8.79 10.70 7.68
N ALA A 164 -9.47 11.44 8.55
CA ALA A 164 -10.92 11.56 8.51
C ALA A 164 -11.42 12.14 7.17
N LEU A 165 -10.64 13.01 6.53
CA LEU A 165 -11.00 13.60 5.26
C LEU A 165 -10.91 12.58 4.12
N ALA A 166 -9.81 11.82 4.05
CA ALA A 166 -9.66 10.71 3.10
C ALA A 166 -10.72 9.63 3.33
N ALA A 167 -11.04 9.31 4.59
CA ALA A 167 -12.01 8.30 4.96
C ALA A 167 -13.44 8.63 4.50
N THR A 168 -13.79 9.91 4.24
CA THR A 168 -15.07 10.26 3.62
C THR A 168 -15.22 9.67 2.21
N MET A 169 -14.11 9.48 1.49
CA MET A 169 -14.12 8.78 0.20
C MET A 169 -14.29 7.27 0.41
N LEU A 170 -13.60 6.68 1.39
CA LEU A 170 -13.81 5.28 1.74
C LEU A 170 -15.26 4.99 2.09
N LYS A 171 -15.94 5.91 2.81
CA LYS A 171 -17.37 5.81 3.09
C LYS A 171 -18.22 5.69 1.82
N LYS A 172 -17.90 6.44 0.78
CA LYS A 172 -18.63 6.41 -0.49
C LYS A 172 -18.36 5.14 -1.30
N ILE A 173 -17.10 4.68 -1.27
CA ILE A 173 -16.67 3.45 -1.96
C ILE A 173 -17.30 2.23 -1.31
N TRP A 174 -17.20 2.13 0.00
CA TRP A 174 -17.65 0.99 0.81
C TRP A 174 -19.02 1.20 1.46
N ALA A 175 -19.87 2.10 0.91
CA ALA A 175 -21.22 2.32 1.40
C ALA A 175 -22.06 1.04 1.42
N ASN A 176 -21.81 0.13 0.49
CA ASN A 176 -22.27 -1.24 0.52
C ASN A 176 -21.06 -2.16 0.58
N PRO A 177 -20.74 -2.77 1.74
CA PRO A 177 -19.60 -3.68 1.89
C PRO A 177 -19.65 -4.89 0.97
N PHE A 178 -20.84 -5.31 0.51
CA PHE A 178 -21.03 -6.45 -0.38
C PHE A 178 -21.01 -6.09 -1.88
N ASN A 179 -20.98 -4.80 -2.18
CA ASN A 179 -20.88 -4.30 -3.56
C ASN A 179 -20.24 -2.91 -3.55
N PRO A 180 -18.91 -2.83 -3.36
CA PRO A 180 -18.21 -1.55 -3.31
C PRO A 180 -18.39 -0.78 -4.63
N ASN A 181 -18.47 0.54 -4.52
CA ASN A 181 -18.54 1.40 -5.69
C ASN A 181 -17.16 1.53 -6.36
N ARG A 182 -17.02 0.98 -7.55
CA ARG A 182 -15.77 0.96 -8.32
C ARG A 182 -15.63 2.13 -9.30
N THR A 183 -16.63 3.03 -9.34
CA THR A 183 -16.70 4.11 -10.33
C THR A 183 -16.28 5.46 -9.78
N ILE A 184 -16.02 5.55 -8.48
CA ILE A 184 -15.62 6.76 -7.79
C ILE A 184 -14.32 6.55 -7.04
N ALA A 185 -13.36 7.40 -7.27
CA ALA A 185 -12.17 7.55 -6.45
C ALA A 185 -11.61 8.95 -6.70
N SER A 186 -12.07 9.91 -5.92
CA SER A 186 -11.57 11.28 -5.98
C SER A 186 -11.48 11.80 -4.55
N PHE A 187 -10.32 11.63 -3.96
CA PHE A 187 -10.10 12.07 -2.59
C PHE A 187 -10.21 13.60 -2.49
N PRO A 188 -10.73 14.13 -1.40
CA PRO A 188 -10.80 15.58 -1.18
C PRO A 188 -9.41 16.21 -1.10
N GLU A 189 -9.31 17.49 -1.42
CA GLU A 189 -8.09 18.26 -1.19
C GLU A 189 -7.71 18.27 0.30
N GLY A 190 -6.44 17.99 0.59
CA GLY A 190 -5.91 17.85 1.92
C GLY A 190 -6.09 16.48 2.55
N ALA A 191 -6.70 15.52 1.85
CA ALA A 191 -6.76 14.14 2.29
C ALA A 191 -5.35 13.56 2.49
N MET A 192 -5.16 12.85 3.60
CA MET A 192 -3.88 12.23 3.93
C MET A 192 -3.99 10.71 4.04
N VAL A 193 -2.93 10.05 3.59
CA VAL A 193 -2.68 8.63 3.84
C VAL A 193 -1.31 8.50 4.47
N VAL A 194 -1.20 7.70 5.51
CA VAL A 194 0.09 7.35 6.12
C VAL A 194 0.33 5.86 6.04
N LYS A 195 1.59 5.48 5.87
CA LYS A 195 2.01 4.09 5.86
C LYS A 195 3.22 3.97 6.76
N ALA A 196 3.19 3.06 7.72
CA ALA A 196 4.36 2.65 8.46
C ALA A 196 4.70 1.21 8.12
N ALA A 197 5.96 0.94 7.92
CA ALA A 197 6.40 -0.36 7.45
C ALA A 197 7.56 -0.89 8.30
N ALA A 198 7.51 -2.20 8.56
CA ALA A 198 8.43 -2.90 9.43
C ALA A 198 8.87 -4.22 8.78
N VAL A 199 10.07 -4.68 9.12
CA VAL A 199 10.69 -5.88 8.54
C VAL A 199 11.06 -6.90 9.59
N THR A 200 11.18 -8.15 9.19
CA THR A 200 11.48 -9.30 10.07
C THR A 200 12.95 -9.42 10.46
N ALA A 201 13.81 -8.45 10.17
CA ALA A 201 15.22 -8.50 10.59
C ALA A 201 15.41 -8.23 12.08
N THR A 202 16.33 -8.95 12.70
CA THR A 202 16.87 -8.62 14.02
C THR A 202 18.07 -7.69 13.92
N PRO A 203 18.50 -7.01 15.01
CA PRO A 203 19.70 -6.18 15.00
C PRO A 203 20.99 -6.97 14.70
N GLU A 204 21.05 -8.25 15.08
CA GLU A 204 22.15 -9.14 14.80
C GLU A 204 22.24 -9.51 13.33
N GLU A 205 21.11 -9.65 12.66
CA GLU A 205 21.00 -9.95 11.24
C GLU A 205 21.23 -8.72 10.37
N TRP A 206 20.75 -7.56 10.84
CA TRP A 206 20.89 -6.29 10.12
C TRP A 206 20.98 -5.13 11.10
N ALA A 207 22.19 -4.68 11.39
CA ALA A 207 22.47 -3.63 12.38
C ALA A 207 21.70 -2.32 12.14
N VAL A 208 21.23 -2.06 10.92
CA VAL A 208 20.43 -0.87 10.56
C VAL A 208 19.16 -0.76 11.39
N VAL A 209 18.56 -1.87 11.79
CA VAL A 209 17.28 -1.88 12.56
C VAL A 209 17.52 -1.77 14.08
N ALA A 210 18.77 -1.67 14.53
CA ALA A 210 19.10 -1.60 15.96
C ALA A 210 18.45 -0.39 16.63
N GLY A 211 17.76 -0.62 17.75
CA GLY A 211 17.10 0.42 18.51
C GLY A 211 15.77 0.93 17.92
N SER A 212 15.32 0.43 16.77
CA SER A 212 14.00 0.78 16.28
C SER A 212 12.90 0.06 17.06
N THR A 213 11.70 0.64 17.07
CA THR A 213 10.55 0.07 17.77
C THR A 213 10.21 -1.32 17.25
N VAL A 214 9.88 -2.19 18.18
CA VAL A 214 9.42 -3.55 17.89
C VAL A 214 7.90 -3.56 17.76
N TRP A 215 7.42 -4.15 16.66
CA TRP A 215 6.03 -4.52 16.48
C TRP A 215 5.89 -6.03 16.49
N ASN A 216 4.79 -6.51 17.02
CA ASN A 216 4.42 -7.92 16.95
C ASN A 216 3.14 -8.03 16.12
N VAL A 217 3.15 -8.90 15.11
CA VAL A 217 2.00 -9.17 14.25
C VAL A 217 1.79 -10.68 14.12
N TRP A 218 0.55 -11.08 13.90
CA TRP A 218 0.20 -12.48 13.72
C TRP A 218 0.05 -12.80 12.24
N ARG A 219 1.07 -13.41 11.65
CA ARG A 219 1.14 -13.68 10.20
C ARG A 219 1.88 -14.98 9.90
N PRO A 220 1.63 -15.60 8.74
CA PRO A 220 2.48 -16.68 8.27
C PRO A 220 3.90 -16.22 8.03
N THR A 221 4.87 -17.06 8.35
CA THR A 221 6.27 -16.83 7.98
C THR A 221 6.49 -17.00 6.48
N ILE A 222 7.61 -16.47 5.96
CA ILE A 222 8.04 -16.70 4.57
C ILE A 222 8.09 -18.22 4.26
N ALA A 223 8.61 -19.01 5.20
CA ALA A 223 8.69 -20.46 5.04
C ALA A 223 7.33 -21.14 4.92
N GLU A 224 6.32 -20.64 5.67
CA GLU A 224 4.95 -21.15 5.54
C GLU A 224 4.32 -20.76 4.19
N LEU A 225 4.53 -19.53 3.73
CA LEU A 225 4.02 -19.05 2.45
C LEU A 225 4.68 -19.75 1.26
N ALA A 226 5.94 -20.16 1.39
CA ALA A 226 6.68 -20.86 0.35
C ALA A 226 6.30 -22.36 0.21
N LYS A 227 5.57 -22.94 1.16
CA LYS A 227 5.10 -24.33 1.04
C LYS A 227 4.14 -24.46 -0.14
N LYS A 228 4.54 -25.23 -1.13
CA LYS A 228 3.66 -25.58 -2.26
C LYS A 228 2.44 -26.35 -1.74
N ASP A 229 1.31 -26.15 -2.36
CA ASP A 229 0.06 -26.86 -2.06
C ASP A 229 -0.46 -26.68 -0.62
N ASN A 230 0.00 -25.67 0.11
CA ASN A 230 -0.54 -25.32 1.43
C ASN A 230 -1.66 -24.28 1.27
N PRO A 231 -2.94 -24.69 1.25
CA PRO A 231 -4.06 -23.77 1.08
C PRO A 231 -4.27 -22.88 2.32
N LYS A 232 -3.68 -23.25 3.47
CA LYS A 232 -3.85 -22.56 4.75
C LYS A 232 -2.52 -22.46 5.50
N PRO A 233 -1.63 -21.53 5.14
CA PRO A 233 -0.37 -21.33 5.85
C PRO A 233 -0.60 -21.07 7.34
N GLN A 234 0.23 -21.65 8.20
CA GLN A 234 0.14 -21.47 9.64
C GLN A 234 0.65 -20.08 10.02
N ALA A 235 -0.21 -19.29 10.68
CA ALA A 235 0.19 -18.01 11.24
C ALA A 235 0.91 -18.19 12.57
N SER A 236 1.86 -17.32 12.86
CA SER A 236 2.58 -17.24 14.12
C SER A 236 2.85 -15.78 14.50
N LEU A 237 3.29 -15.56 15.73
CA LEU A 237 3.72 -14.25 16.17
C LEU A 237 5.05 -13.90 15.52
N LEU A 238 5.06 -12.85 14.69
CA LEU A 238 6.26 -12.30 14.09
C LEU A 238 6.69 -11.03 14.80
N THR A 239 7.98 -10.94 15.09
CA THR A 239 8.62 -9.73 15.62
C THR A 239 9.18 -8.91 14.47
N LEU A 240 8.78 -7.66 14.38
CA LEU A 240 9.14 -6.73 13.31
C LEU A 240 9.89 -5.51 13.86
N ARG A 241 10.72 -4.90 13.03
CA ARG A 241 11.42 -3.65 13.31
C ARG A 241 10.96 -2.56 12.36
N VAL A 242 10.47 -1.43 12.91
CA VAL A 242 9.99 -0.30 12.11
C VAL A 242 11.15 0.32 11.34
N MET A 243 10.98 0.51 10.04
CA MET A 243 12.04 1.03 9.17
C MET A 243 11.64 2.21 8.31
N GLN A 244 10.39 2.27 7.89
CA GLN A 244 9.91 3.26 6.92
C GLN A 244 8.59 3.85 7.39
N PHE A 245 8.42 5.12 7.13
CA PHE A 245 7.17 5.84 7.31
C PHE A 245 6.93 6.75 6.12
N ASP A 246 5.74 6.67 5.54
CA ASP A 246 5.35 7.47 4.38
C ASP A 246 4.18 8.38 4.76
N ILE A 247 4.19 9.61 4.25
CA ILE A 247 3.05 10.53 4.30
C ILE A 247 2.72 10.91 2.87
N ILE A 248 1.48 10.70 2.50
CA ILE A 248 0.96 10.98 1.16
C ILE A 248 -0.19 11.96 1.33
N VAL A 249 -0.13 13.09 0.66
CA VAL A 249 -1.16 14.13 0.80
C VAL A 249 -1.65 14.61 -0.54
N LYS A 250 -2.96 14.81 -0.66
CA LYS A 250 -3.55 15.46 -1.82
C LYS A 250 -3.45 16.97 -1.67
N ASP A 251 -2.58 17.58 -2.46
CA ASP A 251 -2.35 19.01 -2.50
C ASP A 251 -2.09 19.48 -3.93
N SER A 252 -3.16 19.86 -4.62
CA SER A 252 -3.10 20.31 -6.02
C SER A 252 -2.37 21.64 -6.20
N VAL A 253 -2.12 22.40 -5.15
CA VAL A 253 -1.29 23.61 -5.21
C VAL A 253 0.18 23.25 -5.15
N ALA A 254 0.56 22.36 -4.23
CA ALA A 254 1.93 21.86 -4.11
C ALA A 254 2.33 21.02 -5.33
N SER A 255 1.41 20.21 -5.86
CA SER A 255 1.59 19.34 -7.01
C SER A 255 0.54 19.61 -8.09
N PRO A 256 0.67 20.63 -8.92
CA PRO A 256 -0.35 21.01 -9.92
C PRO A 256 -0.60 19.95 -11.01
N GLN A 257 0.38 19.10 -11.29
CA GLN A 257 0.32 18.12 -12.38
C GLN A 257 -0.36 16.80 -11.95
N THR A 258 -0.11 16.34 -10.73
CA THR A 258 -0.62 15.05 -10.26
C THR A 258 -1.71 15.22 -9.19
N GLY A 259 -1.67 16.32 -8.43
CA GLY A 259 -2.50 16.58 -7.28
C GLY A 259 -2.00 15.93 -5.98
N TRP A 260 -0.87 15.20 -6.02
CA TRP A 260 -0.39 14.43 -4.88
C TRP A 260 1.09 14.67 -4.58
N VAL A 261 1.41 14.74 -3.30
CA VAL A 261 2.79 14.77 -2.78
C VAL A 261 3.03 13.50 -1.99
N PHE A 262 4.06 12.76 -2.38
CA PHE A 262 4.55 11.55 -1.71
C PHE A 262 5.81 11.88 -0.93
N THR A 263 5.88 11.45 0.33
CA THR A 263 7.07 11.61 1.16
C THR A 263 7.42 10.30 1.82
N THR A 264 8.72 10.06 1.99
CA THR A 264 9.24 8.86 2.66
C THR A 264 10.23 9.26 3.72
N PHE A 265 10.07 8.68 4.90
CA PHE A 265 11.00 8.76 6.03
C PHE A 265 11.55 7.37 6.31
N VAL A 266 12.81 7.31 6.70
CA VAL A 266 13.51 6.05 6.96
C VAL A 266 14.21 6.10 8.30
N TYR A 267 14.25 4.98 8.98
CA TYR A 267 14.93 4.85 10.26
C TYR A 267 16.44 4.99 10.10
N LYS A 268 17.04 5.83 10.94
CA LYS A 268 18.47 6.07 11.01
C LYS A 268 18.90 6.04 12.48
N ALA A 269 19.55 4.94 12.90
CA ALA A 269 19.85 4.65 14.30
C ALA A 269 20.64 5.75 15.01
N ASP A 270 21.56 6.41 14.30
CA ASP A 270 22.42 7.49 14.78
C ASP A 270 21.80 8.90 14.65
N ALA A 271 20.57 9.02 14.15
CA ALA A 271 19.88 10.31 14.13
C ALA A 271 19.56 10.79 15.56
N PRO A 272 19.58 12.10 15.81
CA PRO A 272 19.27 12.66 17.11
C PRO A 272 17.82 12.36 17.54
N GLY A 273 17.62 12.24 18.85
CA GLY A 273 16.33 11.95 19.47
C GLY A 273 16.29 10.59 20.17
N ALA A 274 15.30 10.42 21.05
CA ALA A 274 15.22 9.26 21.92
C ALA A 274 14.45 8.10 21.30
N GLY A 275 13.39 8.40 20.56
CA GLY A 275 12.46 7.41 20.04
C GLY A 275 12.63 7.11 18.55
N THR A 276 11.97 6.06 18.09
CA THR A 276 11.97 5.70 16.67
C THR A 276 11.40 6.81 15.79
N TRP A 277 10.37 7.52 16.27
CA TRP A 277 9.79 8.65 15.54
C TRP A 277 10.82 9.76 15.26
N ASP A 278 11.61 10.13 16.25
CA ASP A 278 12.64 11.15 16.07
C ASP A 278 13.66 10.72 15.02
N LYS A 279 14.01 9.43 15.03
CA LYS A 279 15.01 8.81 14.16
C LYS A 279 14.51 8.45 12.76
N LEU A 280 13.23 8.66 12.46
CA LEU A 280 12.71 8.62 11.10
C LEU A 280 13.09 9.90 10.38
N VAL A 281 14.19 9.88 9.65
CA VAL A 281 14.69 11.01 8.86
C VAL A 281 14.07 11.01 7.45
N PRO A 282 13.83 12.18 6.84
CA PRO A 282 13.29 12.21 5.49
C PRO A 282 14.29 11.59 4.48
N LEU A 283 13.81 10.68 3.64
CA LEU A 283 14.52 10.23 2.44
C LEU A 283 14.26 11.21 1.31
N GLY A 284 13.02 11.67 1.17
CA GLY A 284 12.69 12.63 0.13
C GLY A 284 11.19 12.89 -0.02
N ALA A 285 10.88 13.64 -1.08
CA ALA A 285 9.53 13.89 -1.57
C ALA A 285 9.47 13.79 -3.09
N GLN A 286 8.29 13.41 -3.62
CA GLN A 286 8.00 13.38 -5.04
C GLN A 286 6.60 13.97 -5.28
N TRP A 287 6.48 14.94 -6.22
CA TRP A 287 5.22 15.58 -6.56
C TRP A 287 4.94 15.57 -8.06
N GLY A 288 5.85 14.96 -8.84
CA GLY A 288 5.71 14.67 -10.26
C GLY A 288 6.68 13.58 -10.70
N ASN A 289 6.58 13.19 -11.96
CA ASN A 289 7.34 12.07 -12.53
C ASN A 289 8.55 12.54 -13.36
N ASP A 290 8.86 13.83 -13.40
CA ASP A 290 9.90 14.37 -14.26
C ASP A 290 9.84 13.79 -15.70
N PRO A 291 8.74 13.97 -16.45
CA PRO A 291 8.50 13.25 -17.70
C PRO A 291 9.52 13.56 -18.79
N GLU A 292 10.19 14.70 -18.71
CA GLU A 292 11.29 15.06 -19.62
C GLU A 292 12.44 14.08 -19.50
N LEU A 293 12.77 13.66 -18.28
CA LEU A 293 13.84 12.70 -18.03
C LEU A 293 13.58 11.35 -18.71
N ALA A 294 12.33 10.91 -18.78
CA ALA A 294 11.97 9.68 -19.48
C ALA A 294 12.25 9.74 -20.98
N ARG A 295 12.18 10.93 -21.58
CA ARG A 295 12.46 11.17 -23.01
C ARG A 295 13.97 11.22 -23.34
N HIS A 296 14.79 11.53 -22.34
CA HIS A 296 16.26 11.59 -22.50
C HIS A 296 16.94 10.25 -22.20
N ALA A 297 16.23 9.26 -21.69
CA ALA A 297 16.77 7.93 -21.51
C ALA A 297 17.06 7.33 -22.89
N SER A 298 18.33 7.09 -23.20
CA SER A 298 18.74 6.50 -24.47
C SER A 298 18.44 5.00 -24.46
N SER A 299 17.72 4.52 -25.47
CA SER A 299 17.51 3.08 -25.71
C SER A 299 18.84 2.31 -25.92
N ARG A 300 19.91 3.00 -26.29
CA ARG A 300 21.25 2.42 -26.47
C ARG A 300 21.96 2.14 -25.14
N ASN A 301 21.53 2.74 -24.04
CA ASN A 301 22.14 2.62 -22.73
C ASN A 301 21.13 2.03 -21.73
N LEU A 302 20.52 0.90 -22.09
CA LEU A 302 19.57 0.16 -21.30
C LEU A 302 20.19 -0.20 -19.94
N GLY A 303 19.64 0.35 -18.86
CA GLY A 303 20.15 0.21 -17.51
C GLY A 303 21.11 1.30 -17.05
N ALA A 304 21.50 2.26 -17.93
CA ALA A 304 22.13 3.48 -17.45
C ALA A 304 21.06 4.37 -16.80
N GLU A 305 21.31 4.74 -15.56
CA GLU A 305 20.58 5.81 -14.91
C GLU A 305 20.68 7.08 -15.77
N PRO A 306 19.62 7.90 -15.85
CA PRO A 306 19.74 9.23 -16.37
C PRO A 306 20.85 9.93 -15.61
N HIS A 307 21.81 10.48 -16.32
CA HIS A 307 22.98 11.08 -15.73
C HIS A 307 22.65 12.27 -14.82
N ALA A 308 23.63 12.61 -13.95
CA ALA A 308 23.64 13.82 -13.13
C ALA A 308 23.35 15.13 -13.89
N ASP A 309 23.48 15.11 -15.21
CA ASP A 309 23.22 16.24 -16.10
C ASP A 309 21.72 16.60 -16.25
N PHE A 310 20.82 15.72 -15.78
CA PHE A 310 19.38 15.99 -15.77
C PHE A 310 18.85 15.97 -14.33
N PRO A 311 18.97 17.07 -13.58
CA PRO A 311 18.50 17.13 -12.21
C PRO A 311 16.98 16.97 -12.17
N LEU A 312 16.50 16.20 -11.19
CA LEU A 312 15.07 16.07 -10.88
C LEU A 312 14.52 17.44 -10.51
N LYS A 313 13.36 17.80 -11.06
CA LYS A 313 12.65 19.06 -10.80
C LYS A 313 11.41 18.83 -9.94
N GLU A 314 10.86 17.62 -9.98
CA GLU A 314 9.61 17.23 -9.33
C GLU A 314 9.85 16.18 -8.22
N SER A 315 11.10 15.99 -7.82
CA SER A 315 11.52 15.15 -6.69
C SER A 315 12.65 15.83 -5.93
N TRP A 316 12.59 15.75 -4.62
CA TRP A 316 13.67 16.12 -3.72
C TRP A 316 14.17 14.87 -2.98
N ILE A 317 15.47 14.66 -2.94
CA ILE A 317 16.12 13.56 -2.22
C ILE A 317 17.10 14.14 -1.21
N ASN A 318 17.00 13.72 0.03
CA ASN A 318 17.88 14.11 1.12
C ASN A 318 19.21 13.33 1.05
N ARG A 319 20.08 13.73 0.14
CA ARG A 319 21.36 13.03 -0.15
C ARG A 319 22.32 13.00 1.03
N THR A 320 22.28 14.00 1.89
CA THR A 320 23.22 14.14 3.02
C THR A 320 22.67 13.58 4.34
N GLY A 321 21.36 13.59 4.54
CA GLY A 321 20.72 13.20 5.81
C GLY A 321 20.20 11.77 5.82
N ALA A 322 19.79 11.23 4.68
CA ALA A 322 19.25 9.89 4.58
C ALA A 322 20.37 8.83 4.65
N PRO A 323 20.11 7.66 5.28
CA PRO A 323 21.10 6.59 5.38
C PRO A 323 21.40 5.96 4.01
N PRO A 324 22.65 5.46 3.81
CA PRO A 324 23.09 4.91 2.52
C PRO A 324 22.17 3.79 1.99
N PHE A 325 21.76 2.85 2.84
CA PHE A 325 20.90 1.74 2.41
C PHE A 325 19.60 2.20 1.73
N ALA A 326 19.04 3.33 2.17
CA ALA A 326 17.80 3.87 1.60
C ALA A 326 18.06 4.61 0.29
N GLN A 327 19.20 5.31 0.18
CA GLN A 327 19.60 5.97 -1.05
C GLN A 327 19.92 4.99 -2.19
N GLU A 328 20.41 3.80 -1.85
CA GLU A 328 20.65 2.71 -2.79
C GLU A 328 19.34 2.14 -3.37
N GLN A 329 18.20 2.34 -2.68
CA GLN A 329 16.88 1.85 -3.08
C GLN A 329 16.03 2.88 -3.86
N LEU A 330 16.57 4.03 -4.19
CA LEU A 330 15.85 5.02 -5.02
C LEU A 330 15.40 4.39 -6.35
N GLY A 331 14.30 4.88 -6.86
CA GLY A 331 13.70 4.42 -8.11
C GLY A 331 14.44 4.89 -9.36
N TRP A 332 13.86 4.60 -10.51
CA TRP A 332 14.45 4.94 -11.81
C TRP A 332 14.72 6.43 -11.93
N GLY A 333 15.92 6.77 -12.38
CA GLY A 333 16.38 8.16 -12.50
C GLY A 333 16.64 8.85 -11.17
N GLY A 334 16.84 8.10 -10.09
CA GLY A 334 17.08 8.65 -8.75
C GLY A 334 15.85 9.24 -8.08
N ARG A 335 14.63 8.96 -8.60
CA ARG A 335 13.37 9.41 -8.01
C ARG A 335 13.10 8.71 -6.70
N LEU A 336 12.25 9.30 -5.88
CA LEU A 336 11.83 8.70 -4.62
C LEU A 336 11.19 7.32 -4.84
N SER A 337 11.66 6.36 -4.07
CA SER A 337 11.03 5.07 -3.83
C SER A 337 11.30 4.71 -2.37
N GLY A 338 10.31 4.14 -1.68
CA GLY A 338 10.54 3.63 -0.35
C GLY A 338 11.51 2.44 -0.40
N PRO A 339 12.46 2.32 0.52
CA PRO A 339 13.49 1.27 0.46
C PRO A 339 12.90 -0.14 0.51
N ILE A 340 11.77 -0.33 1.14
CA ILE A 340 11.09 -1.63 1.24
C ILE A 340 9.90 -1.76 0.27
N ASP A 341 9.72 -0.81 -0.66
CA ASP A 341 8.66 -0.85 -1.68
C ASP A 341 9.16 -1.38 -3.04
N VAL A 342 10.41 -1.75 -3.09
CA VAL A 342 11.09 -2.36 -4.25
C VAL A 342 10.80 -1.68 -5.59
N GLY A 343 11.39 -0.52 -5.80
CA GLY A 343 11.42 0.15 -7.11
C GLY A 343 12.31 -0.54 -8.16
N LYS A 344 12.96 -1.65 -7.80
CA LYS A 344 13.91 -2.39 -8.60
C LYS A 344 13.36 -3.77 -9.00
N ARG A 345 13.88 -4.31 -10.11
CA ARG A 345 13.64 -5.68 -10.55
C ARG A 345 14.94 -6.38 -10.87
N HIS A 346 15.04 -7.64 -10.50
CA HIS A 346 16.19 -8.48 -10.79
C HIS A 346 15.87 -9.39 -11.99
N GLY A 347 16.85 -9.55 -12.90
CA GLY A 347 16.68 -10.42 -14.06
C GLY A 347 15.53 -9.98 -14.96
N VAL A 348 15.72 -8.94 -15.76
CA VAL A 348 14.71 -8.41 -16.68
C VAL A 348 15.09 -8.73 -18.13
N ILE A 349 14.06 -8.88 -18.97
CA ILE A 349 14.20 -8.88 -20.43
C ILE A 349 13.39 -7.72 -21.00
N TYR A 350 13.96 -6.95 -21.88
CA TYR A 350 13.26 -5.85 -22.53
C TYR A 350 12.52 -6.33 -23.78
N THR A 351 11.48 -5.63 -24.19
CA THR A 351 10.67 -5.99 -25.36
C THR A 351 11.45 -5.97 -26.68
N ASP A 352 12.63 -5.36 -26.73
CA ASP A 352 13.58 -5.41 -27.84
C ASP A 352 14.52 -6.62 -27.80
N GLY A 353 14.32 -7.54 -26.86
CA GLY A 353 15.09 -8.77 -26.73
C GLY A 353 16.38 -8.63 -25.91
N VAL A 354 16.68 -7.46 -25.35
CA VAL A 354 17.88 -7.27 -24.50
C VAL A 354 17.62 -7.87 -23.12
N VAL A 355 18.44 -8.83 -22.72
CA VAL A 355 18.42 -9.46 -21.41
C VAL A 355 19.40 -8.75 -20.48
N ARG A 356 18.94 -8.37 -19.28
CA ARG A 356 19.80 -7.82 -18.22
C ARG A 356 19.65 -8.69 -16.97
N THR A 357 20.77 -9.08 -16.42
CA THR A 357 20.87 -9.71 -15.10
C THR A 357 21.25 -8.66 -14.06
N GLY A 358 20.92 -8.94 -12.79
CA GLY A 358 21.13 -7.99 -11.72
C GLY A 358 19.94 -7.03 -11.53
N GLU A 359 20.06 -6.11 -10.56
CA GLU A 359 19.01 -5.18 -10.22
C GLU A 359 18.84 -4.07 -11.25
N GLN A 360 17.61 -3.90 -11.72
CA GLN A 360 17.22 -2.82 -12.63
C GLN A 360 16.19 -1.93 -11.96
N ARG A 361 16.46 -0.63 -11.86
CA ARG A 361 15.47 0.33 -11.36
C ARG A 361 14.38 0.51 -12.42
N ALA A 362 13.12 0.39 -12.02
CA ALA A 362 12.02 0.31 -12.97
C ALA A 362 10.79 1.15 -12.60
N SER A 363 10.75 1.74 -11.39
CA SER A 363 9.62 2.56 -10.95
C SER A 363 10.05 3.62 -9.94
N SER A 364 9.10 4.42 -9.49
CA SER A 364 9.18 5.39 -8.39
C SER A 364 7.83 5.43 -7.68
N CYS A 365 7.71 6.16 -6.58
CA CYS A 365 6.43 6.29 -5.88
C CYS A 365 5.29 6.68 -6.84
N LEU A 366 5.40 7.82 -7.50
CA LEU A 366 4.32 8.30 -8.38
C LEU A 366 4.12 7.47 -9.65
N SER A 367 5.18 6.88 -10.22
CA SER A 367 5.02 6.05 -11.43
C SER A 367 4.28 4.76 -11.12
N CYS A 368 4.54 4.14 -9.97
CA CYS A 368 3.87 2.95 -9.49
C CYS A 368 2.42 3.26 -9.09
N HIS A 369 2.22 4.24 -8.19
CA HIS A 369 0.89 4.67 -7.74
C HIS A 369 0.02 5.24 -8.87
N GLY A 370 0.63 5.84 -9.89
CA GLY A 370 -0.07 6.32 -11.09
C GLY A 370 -0.70 5.21 -11.94
N SER A 371 -0.36 3.93 -11.69
CA SER A 371 -1.03 2.79 -12.32
C SER A 371 -2.33 2.38 -11.63
N ALA A 372 -2.65 2.99 -10.47
CA ALA A 372 -3.85 2.68 -9.71
C ALA A 372 -5.12 2.98 -10.50
N GLN A 373 -5.81 1.95 -10.93
CA GLN A 373 -7.06 2.02 -11.69
C GLN A 373 -7.89 0.75 -11.50
N TYR A 374 -9.17 0.85 -11.79
CA TYR A 374 -10.06 -0.30 -11.81
C TYR A 374 -10.73 -0.43 -13.20
N PRO A 375 -10.78 -1.62 -13.81
CA PRO A 375 -10.07 -2.83 -13.38
C PRO A 375 -8.56 -2.64 -13.48
N PHE A 376 -7.81 -3.39 -12.68
CA PHE A 376 -6.35 -3.39 -12.75
C PHE A 376 -5.88 -4.12 -14.01
N VAL A 377 -5.53 -3.36 -15.04
CA VAL A 377 -5.15 -3.86 -16.37
C VAL A 377 -3.74 -3.44 -16.79
N ALA A 378 -3.03 -2.74 -15.93
CA ALA A 378 -1.64 -2.35 -16.13
C ALA A 378 -0.78 -2.90 -15.00
N ASN A 379 0.47 -3.25 -15.29
CA ASN A 379 1.43 -3.61 -14.26
C ASN A 379 1.83 -2.37 -13.45
N LEU A 380 2.33 -2.56 -12.24
CA LEU A 380 2.93 -1.51 -11.41
C LEU A 380 4.22 -0.93 -12.01
N TYR A 381 4.81 -1.66 -12.93
CA TYR A 381 6.06 -1.33 -13.63
C TYR A 381 5.81 -1.17 -15.13
N PRO A 382 6.71 -0.53 -15.87
CA PRO A 382 6.64 -0.40 -17.33
C PRO A 382 6.75 -1.76 -18.04
N SER A 383 5.70 -2.56 -17.97
CA SER A 383 5.62 -3.91 -18.49
C SER A 383 4.39 -4.09 -19.38
N PRO A 384 4.48 -4.84 -20.47
CA PRO A 384 3.32 -5.27 -21.24
C PRO A 384 2.47 -6.31 -20.51
N ASN A 385 3.04 -7.00 -19.51
CA ASN A 385 2.37 -8.01 -18.74
C ASN A 385 1.60 -7.39 -17.56
N ARG A 386 0.48 -7.99 -17.17
CA ARG A 386 -0.31 -7.56 -16.03
C ARG A 386 0.27 -8.01 -14.69
N SER A 387 0.90 -9.17 -14.68
CA SER A 387 1.42 -9.83 -13.48
C SER A 387 2.88 -10.19 -13.63
N PHE A 388 3.51 -10.46 -12.50
CA PHE A 388 4.86 -10.99 -12.48
C PHE A 388 4.87 -12.45 -12.89
N PRO A 389 5.93 -12.94 -13.55
CA PRO A 389 6.09 -14.35 -13.83
C PRO A 389 6.09 -15.17 -12.53
N ALA A 390 5.22 -16.16 -12.45
CA ALA A 390 5.13 -17.03 -11.27
C ALA A 390 6.24 -18.10 -11.22
N ASP A 391 6.89 -18.35 -12.35
CA ASP A 391 7.91 -19.38 -12.55
C ASP A 391 9.35 -18.88 -12.31
N GLY A 392 9.50 -17.60 -11.92
CA GLY A 392 10.82 -16.97 -11.70
C GLY A 392 11.56 -16.60 -13.00
N SER A 393 10.91 -16.71 -14.16
CA SER A 393 11.49 -16.24 -15.42
C SER A 393 11.78 -14.73 -15.37
N PRO A 394 12.68 -14.22 -16.25
CA PRO A 394 12.96 -12.79 -16.31
C PRO A 394 11.70 -11.95 -16.55
N PHE A 395 11.61 -10.84 -15.83
CA PHE A 395 10.47 -9.94 -15.94
C PHE A 395 10.55 -9.10 -17.21
N LEU A 396 9.46 -9.10 -18.01
CA LEU A 396 9.43 -8.35 -19.27
C LEU A 396 9.14 -6.87 -19.01
N LEU A 397 10.01 -5.98 -19.47
CA LEU A 397 9.87 -4.52 -19.37
C LEU A 397 9.91 -3.88 -20.77
N TYR A 398 9.28 -2.72 -20.91
CA TYR A 398 9.53 -1.83 -22.03
C TYR A 398 10.92 -1.18 -21.88
N PRO A 399 11.64 -0.93 -22.97
CA PRO A 399 12.94 -0.24 -22.91
C PRO A 399 12.80 1.16 -22.30
N PRO A 400 13.69 1.55 -21.36
CA PRO A 400 13.72 2.92 -20.86
C PRO A 400 13.79 3.95 -21.98
N GLY A 401 12.95 4.97 -21.92
CA GLY A 401 12.86 6.01 -22.96
C GLY A 401 11.97 5.67 -24.16
N SER A 402 11.43 4.44 -24.26
CA SER A 402 10.40 4.15 -25.25
C SER A 402 9.09 4.88 -24.94
N ALA A 403 8.21 5.01 -25.94
CA ALA A 403 6.90 5.62 -25.76
C ALA A 403 6.04 4.85 -24.76
N GLU A 404 6.19 3.52 -24.73
CA GLU A 404 5.53 2.63 -23.79
C GLU A 404 6.04 2.84 -22.36
N TRP A 405 7.37 2.86 -22.18
CA TRP A 405 8.00 3.16 -20.89
C TRP A 405 7.53 4.52 -20.34
N ALA A 406 7.52 5.54 -21.18
CA ALA A 406 7.16 6.90 -20.81
C ALA A 406 5.74 7.01 -20.24
N LYS A 407 4.83 6.08 -20.54
CA LYS A 407 3.47 6.08 -19.99
C LYS A 407 3.44 5.99 -18.47
N TRP A 408 4.40 5.31 -17.84
CA TRP A 408 4.50 5.22 -16.38
C TRP A 408 5.06 6.50 -15.75
N PHE A 409 5.88 7.25 -16.50
CA PHE A 409 6.57 8.44 -16.02
C PHE A 409 5.93 9.74 -16.52
N GLN A 410 4.66 9.70 -16.92
CA GLN A 410 3.89 10.90 -17.24
C GLN A 410 3.25 11.49 -16.00
N ASN A 411 3.20 12.83 -15.92
CA ASN A 411 2.32 13.50 -15.00
C ASN A 411 0.87 13.36 -15.48
N ARG A 412 0.02 12.83 -14.64
CA ARG A 412 -1.42 12.69 -14.87
C ARG A 412 -2.18 13.17 -13.65
N SER A 413 -3.33 13.75 -13.89
CA SER A 413 -4.30 13.94 -12.80
C SER A 413 -4.77 12.58 -12.27
N GLY A 414 -4.97 12.46 -10.96
CA GLY A 414 -5.52 11.26 -10.33
C GLY A 414 -6.90 10.82 -10.87
N LYS A 415 -7.53 11.65 -11.70
CA LYS A 415 -8.79 11.33 -12.39
C LYS A 415 -8.59 10.64 -13.76
N VAL A 416 -7.37 10.52 -14.22
CA VAL A 416 -7.05 9.95 -15.54
C VAL A 416 -6.39 8.60 -15.38
N PRO A 417 -7.02 7.49 -15.81
CA PRO A 417 -6.43 6.17 -15.72
C PRO A 417 -5.20 6.05 -16.64
N GLN A 418 -4.24 5.23 -16.27
CA GLN A 418 -3.06 4.97 -17.08
C GLN A 418 -3.43 4.26 -18.39
N ASN A 419 -4.27 3.25 -18.30
CA ASN A 419 -4.81 2.56 -19.46
C ASN A 419 -6.26 3.00 -19.66
N LYS A 420 -6.52 3.70 -20.76
CA LYS A 420 -7.85 4.23 -21.12
C LYS A 420 -8.76 3.20 -21.78
N ASN A 421 -8.52 1.91 -21.62
CA ASN A 421 -9.43 0.89 -22.12
C ASN A 421 -10.85 1.14 -21.60
N ALA A 422 -11.85 0.78 -22.40
CA ALA A 422 -13.24 1.04 -22.10
C ALA A 422 -13.62 0.58 -20.67
N GLY A 423 -14.16 1.50 -19.89
CA GLY A 423 -14.59 1.27 -18.51
C GLY A 423 -13.51 1.41 -17.44
N ALA A 424 -12.27 1.76 -17.79
CA ALA A 424 -11.24 1.99 -16.78
C ALA A 424 -11.50 3.28 -16.00
N VAL A 425 -11.45 3.17 -14.68
CA VAL A 425 -11.58 4.27 -13.71
C VAL A 425 -10.27 4.45 -12.98
N ALA A 426 -9.74 5.67 -12.96
CA ALA A 426 -8.58 6.00 -12.14
C ALA A 426 -8.94 5.97 -10.66
N LEU A 427 -8.05 5.49 -9.82
CA LEU A 427 -8.23 5.40 -8.37
C LEU A 427 -7.43 6.46 -7.61
N ASP A 428 -7.23 7.61 -8.22
CA ASP A 428 -6.65 8.82 -7.62
C ASP A 428 -5.32 8.55 -6.89
N TYR A 429 -4.42 7.77 -7.52
CA TYR A 429 -3.14 7.30 -6.98
C TYR A 429 -3.24 6.32 -5.79
N ASP A 430 -4.43 5.89 -5.40
CA ASP A 430 -4.59 4.97 -4.29
C ASP A 430 -4.41 3.51 -4.72
N MET A 431 -3.21 3.02 -4.55
CA MET A 431 -2.83 1.65 -4.87
C MET A 431 -3.45 0.63 -3.91
N LEU A 432 -3.62 1.02 -2.63
CA LEU A 432 -4.25 0.13 -1.66
C LEU A 432 -5.72 -0.11 -1.99
N LEU A 433 -6.44 0.93 -2.44
CA LEU A 433 -7.81 0.77 -2.93
C LEU A 433 -7.88 -0.18 -4.14
N MET A 434 -6.91 -0.09 -5.05
CA MET A 434 -6.82 -1.01 -6.19
C MET A 434 -6.67 -2.46 -5.71
N PHE A 435 -5.78 -2.74 -4.76
CA PHE A 435 -5.61 -4.07 -4.18
C PHE A 435 -6.84 -4.52 -3.40
N ALA A 436 -7.45 -3.64 -2.62
CA ALA A 436 -8.65 -3.93 -1.86
C ALA A 436 -9.83 -4.32 -2.75
N LEU A 437 -10.07 -3.60 -3.84
CA LEU A 437 -11.10 -3.95 -4.82
C LEU A 437 -10.78 -5.27 -5.55
N GLY A 438 -9.52 -5.51 -5.89
CA GLY A 438 -9.08 -6.77 -6.49
C GLY A 438 -9.27 -7.96 -5.54
N ALA A 439 -8.90 -7.82 -4.28
CA ALA A 439 -9.09 -8.86 -3.25
C ALA A 439 -10.58 -9.15 -3.02
N PHE A 440 -11.40 -8.09 -2.97
CA PHE A 440 -12.86 -8.23 -2.88
C PHE A 440 -13.42 -9.03 -4.08
N ASP A 441 -13.06 -8.64 -5.31
CA ASP A 441 -13.58 -9.29 -6.51
C ASP A 441 -13.14 -10.75 -6.61
N ALA A 442 -11.89 -11.05 -6.22
CA ALA A 442 -11.39 -12.42 -6.17
C ALA A 442 -12.19 -13.29 -5.18
N ALA A 443 -12.46 -12.76 -3.98
CA ALA A 443 -13.25 -13.45 -2.97
C ALA A 443 -14.73 -13.60 -3.38
N ALA A 444 -15.30 -12.62 -4.07
CA ALA A 444 -16.68 -12.67 -4.57
C ALA A 444 -16.86 -13.58 -5.79
N GLY A 445 -15.80 -14.18 -6.33
CA GLY A 445 -15.85 -14.95 -7.57
C GLY A 445 -16.13 -14.11 -8.82
N ASN A 446 -16.05 -12.77 -8.70
CA ASN A 446 -16.34 -11.81 -9.75
C ASN A 446 -15.12 -11.48 -10.60
N ASP A 447 -14.01 -12.15 -10.39
CA ASP A 447 -12.76 -11.87 -11.07
C ASP A 447 -12.76 -12.34 -12.54
N ARG A 448 -13.46 -11.56 -13.35
CA ARG A 448 -13.51 -11.77 -14.81
C ARG A 448 -12.15 -11.51 -15.49
N TYR A 449 -11.23 -10.90 -14.80
CA TYR A 449 -9.94 -10.49 -15.37
C TYR A 449 -8.84 -11.52 -15.07
N LEU A 450 -8.81 -12.12 -13.89
CA LEU A 450 -7.89 -13.24 -13.59
C LEU A 450 -8.29 -14.52 -14.30
N GLN A 451 -9.57 -14.76 -14.56
CA GLN A 451 -10.03 -15.94 -15.31
C GLN A 451 -9.54 -15.96 -16.76
N LYS A 452 -9.42 -14.79 -17.42
CA LYS A 452 -8.94 -14.73 -18.82
C LYS A 452 -7.45 -15.06 -18.96
N ASP A 453 -6.64 -14.75 -17.95
CA ASP A 453 -5.20 -15.03 -17.99
C ASP A 453 -4.91 -16.50 -17.63
N ARG A 454 -5.76 -17.16 -16.83
CA ARG A 454 -5.67 -18.61 -16.58
C ARG A 454 -5.99 -19.48 -17.82
N VAL A 455 -6.86 -18.99 -18.69
CA VAL A 455 -7.21 -19.72 -19.94
C VAL A 455 -6.13 -19.60 -21.03
N ARG A 456 -5.20 -18.65 -20.91
CA ARG A 456 -4.08 -18.48 -21.86
C ARG A 456 -2.77 -19.11 -21.43
N ALA A 457 -2.72 -19.70 -20.23
CA ALA A 457 -1.55 -20.39 -19.68
C ALA A 457 -1.65 -21.92 -19.75
N HIS A 458 -2.60 -22.45 -20.56
CA HIS A 458 -2.71 -23.87 -20.90
C HIS A 458 -2.58 -24.10 -22.41
#